data_02527901c615389f5bcb2153526bc2dc
#
_entry.id   02527901c615389f5bcb2153526bc2dc
#
_cell.length_a   1.000
_cell.length_b   1.000
_cell.length_c   1.000
_cell.angle_alpha   90.00
_cell.angle_beta   90.00
_cell.angle_gamma   90.00
#
_symmetry.space_group_name_H-M   'P 1'
#
loop_
_entity.id
_entity.type
_entity.pdbx_description
1 polymer ?
#
loop_
_entity_poly.entity_id
_entity_poly.type
_entity_poly.pdbx_seq_one_letter_code
_entity_poly.pdbx_strand_id
1 'polypeptide(L)'
;VINNYDMNSKAQSKEFVDMLKVQDSFVQEYSPRGKDESVWRKYAAVNLTGGGFIQVGYDAEQFHEMLNEYVIDVTKIRLVGTGGFVAVLDENLCMVIDNAYAGKHVSAIGIVPPEEMEQGRTATALYYADVVDGISDLSAEYMYVFKFVEGYCLIAAMPVDEAMFMRDASMLT
;
A
#
# COMPACT_ATOMS: atom_id res chain seq x y z
N VAL A 1 10.83 2.73 -28.33
CA VAL A 1 12.24 3.15 -28.52
C VAL A 1 13.10 1.92 -28.36
N ILE A 2 13.68 1.44 -29.45
CA ILE A 2 14.63 0.31 -29.42
C ILE A 2 15.96 0.90 -28.93
N ASN A 3 16.32 0.60 -27.70
CA ASN A 3 17.62 0.96 -27.15
C ASN A 3 18.60 -0.20 -27.39
N ASN A 4 19.70 0.07 -28.09
CA ASN A 4 20.85 -0.84 -28.19
C ASN A 4 21.66 -0.87 -26.88
N TYR A 5 20.97 -1.05 -25.75
CA TYR A 5 21.62 -1.13 -24.45
C TYR A 5 22.08 -2.57 -24.19
N ASP A 6 23.36 -2.73 -23.90
CA ASP A 6 23.89 -4.04 -23.50
C ASP A 6 23.40 -4.42 -22.11
N MET A 7 22.37 -5.24 -22.04
CA MET A 7 21.75 -5.71 -20.80
C MET A 7 22.69 -6.56 -19.92
N ASN A 8 23.81 -7.05 -20.48
CA ASN A 8 24.79 -7.83 -19.72
C ASN A 8 25.88 -6.94 -19.08
N SER A 9 25.93 -5.66 -19.41
CA SER A 9 26.99 -4.75 -18.94
C SER A 9 26.85 -4.33 -17.48
N LYS A 10 25.69 -4.52 -16.86
CA LYS A 10 25.42 -4.14 -15.46
C LYS A 10 24.73 -5.27 -14.68
N ALA A 11 25.06 -5.40 -13.41
CA ALA A 11 24.52 -6.44 -12.53
C ALA A 11 22.99 -6.45 -12.49
N GLN A 12 22.36 -5.26 -12.39
CA GLN A 12 20.91 -5.10 -12.33
C GLN A 12 20.20 -5.57 -13.63
N SER A 13 20.73 -5.23 -14.80
CA SER A 13 20.17 -5.66 -16.09
C SER A 13 20.41 -7.13 -16.35
N LYS A 14 21.57 -7.65 -15.90
CA LYS A 14 21.92 -9.06 -16.04
C LYS A 14 20.99 -9.95 -15.26
N GLU A 15 20.53 -9.52 -14.08
CA GLU A 15 19.54 -10.25 -13.29
C GLU A 15 18.29 -10.55 -14.11
N PHE A 16 17.72 -9.57 -14.85
CA PHE A 16 16.58 -9.80 -15.74
C PHE A 16 16.87 -10.86 -16.79
N VAL A 17 18.02 -10.75 -17.46
CA VAL A 17 18.41 -11.71 -18.51
C VAL A 17 18.53 -13.12 -17.93
N ASP A 18 19.09 -13.27 -16.73
CA ASP A 18 19.29 -14.57 -16.10
C ASP A 18 17.99 -15.16 -15.57
N MET A 19 17.12 -14.35 -14.97
CA MET A 19 15.82 -14.81 -14.47
C MET A 19 14.87 -15.19 -15.60
N LEU A 20 14.84 -14.44 -16.72
CA LEU A 20 13.97 -14.72 -17.86
C LEU A 20 14.45 -15.92 -18.72
N LYS A 21 15.62 -16.51 -18.43
CA LYS A 21 16.02 -17.82 -18.99
C LYS A 21 15.32 -18.99 -18.31
N VAL A 22 14.86 -18.82 -17.06
CA VAL A 22 14.29 -19.89 -16.23
C VAL A 22 12.82 -19.71 -15.92
N GLN A 23 12.25 -18.53 -16.21
CA GLN A 23 10.83 -18.21 -16.00
C GLN A 23 10.30 -17.28 -17.08
N ASP A 24 8.98 -17.29 -17.32
CA ASP A 24 8.34 -16.50 -18.38
C ASP A 24 8.21 -15.02 -18.06
N SER A 25 8.21 -14.66 -16.79
CA SER A 25 8.13 -13.27 -16.31
C SER A 25 8.94 -13.07 -15.05
N PHE A 26 9.42 -11.85 -14.86
CA PHE A 26 10.16 -11.47 -13.66
C PHE A 26 9.81 -10.06 -13.23
N VAL A 27 9.60 -9.84 -11.94
CA VAL A 27 9.39 -8.55 -11.30
C VAL A 27 10.52 -8.32 -10.32
N GLN A 28 11.30 -7.27 -10.56
CA GLN A 28 12.41 -6.87 -9.72
C GLN A 28 11.89 -6.03 -8.54
N GLU A 29 12.49 -6.19 -7.37
CA GLU A 29 12.25 -5.33 -6.23
C GLU A 29 12.65 -3.87 -6.55
N TYR A 30 12.12 -2.91 -5.79
CA TYR A 30 12.52 -1.52 -5.90
C TYR A 30 14.02 -1.37 -5.75
N SER A 31 14.64 -0.70 -6.70
CA SER A 31 16.08 -0.50 -6.70
C SER A 31 16.46 0.83 -7.36
N PRO A 32 17.61 1.41 -6.96
CA PRO A 32 18.13 2.61 -7.60
C PRO A 32 18.35 2.39 -9.09
N ARG A 33 18.05 3.40 -9.90
CA ARG A 33 18.34 3.35 -11.34
C ARG A 33 19.84 3.30 -11.59
N GLY A 34 20.31 2.33 -12.37
CA GLY A 34 21.73 2.09 -12.59
C GLY A 34 22.56 3.23 -13.22
N LYS A 35 21.92 4.35 -13.63
CA LYS A 35 22.59 5.57 -14.10
C LYS A 35 22.43 6.75 -13.17
N ASP A 36 21.42 6.71 -12.32
CA ASP A 36 21.07 7.77 -11.38
C ASP A 36 20.51 7.12 -10.13
N GLU A 37 21.34 7.02 -9.11
CA GLU A 37 21.00 6.36 -7.84
C GLU A 37 19.97 7.14 -7.00
N SER A 38 19.69 8.39 -7.35
CA SER A 38 18.64 9.19 -6.71
C SER A 38 17.24 8.80 -7.19
N VAL A 39 17.13 8.13 -8.33
CA VAL A 39 15.84 7.70 -8.91
C VAL A 39 15.64 6.22 -8.67
N TRP A 40 14.61 5.89 -7.92
CA TRP A 40 14.20 4.52 -7.63
C TRP A 40 13.16 4.05 -8.63
N ARG A 41 13.29 2.81 -9.10
CA ARG A 41 12.38 2.20 -10.06
C ARG A 41 12.06 0.76 -9.71
N LYS A 42 10.84 0.34 -10.02
CA LYS A 42 10.43 -1.06 -10.08
C LYS A 42 10.35 -1.47 -11.55
N TYR A 43 10.96 -2.59 -11.88
CA TYR A 43 10.93 -3.13 -13.24
C TYR A 43 10.19 -4.46 -13.28
N ALA A 44 9.43 -4.68 -14.35
CA ALA A 44 8.85 -5.96 -14.68
C ALA A 44 9.18 -6.32 -16.13
N ALA A 45 9.36 -7.60 -16.41
CA ALA A 45 9.61 -8.08 -17.76
C ALA A 45 8.87 -9.40 -18.01
N VAL A 46 8.55 -9.64 -19.30
CA VAL A 46 7.91 -10.85 -19.80
C VAL A 46 8.58 -11.31 -21.09
N ASN A 47 8.81 -12.61 -21.21
CA ASN A 47 9.35 -13.22 -22.42
C ASN A 47 8.37 -13.12 -23.59
N LEU A 48 8.90 -12.99 -24.80
CA LEU A 48 8.15 -13.02 -26.05
C LEU A 48 8.26 -14.40 -26.69
N THR A 49 7.17 -14.89 -27.27
CA THR A 49 7.12 -16.18 -27.97
C THR A 49 8.06 -16.27 -29.19
N GLY A 50 8.48 -15.14 -29.74
CA GLY A 50 9.44 -15.04 -30.87
C GLY A 50 10.89 -14.82 -30.44
N GLY A 51 11.19 -14.91 -29.16
CA GLY A 51 12.49 -14.58 -28.57
C GLY A 51 12.61 -13.11 -28.16
N GLY A 52 13.47 -12.84 -27.16
CA GLY A 52 13.56 -11.56 -26.49
C GLY A 52 12.50 -11.37 -25.40
N PHE A 53 12.44 -10.17 -24.81
CA PHE A 53 11.50 -9.85 -23.76
C PHE A 53 11.09 -8.37 -23.83
N ILE A 54 9.93 -8.05 -23.26
CA ILE A 54 9.49 -6.68 -23.01
C ILE A 54 9.76 -6.37 -21.54
N GLN A 55 10.38 -5.22 -21.27
CA GLN A 55 10.60 -4.69 -19.95
C GLN A 55 9.86 -3.36 -19.81
N VAL A 56 9.14 -3.19 -18.70
CA VAL A 56 8.53 -1.93 -18.29
C VAL A 56 9.17 -1.49 -16.97
N GLY A 57 9.36 -0.18 -16.80
CA GLY A 57 9.87 0.38 -15.56
C GLY A 57 8.96 1.50 -15.07
N TYR A 58 8.64 1.50 -13.79
CA TYR A 58 7.90 2.56 -13.12
C TYR A 58 8.84 3.37 -12.23
N ASP A 59 8.78 4.70 -12.34
CA ASP A 59 9.42 5.58 -11.39
C ASP A 59 8.68 5.52 -10.06
N ALA A 60 9.42 5.51 -8.95
CA ALA A 60 8.83 5.47 -7.62
C ALA A 60 7.86 6.67 -7.41
N GLU A 61 8.25 7.83 -7.89
CA GLU A 61 7.46 9.06 -7.77
C GLU A 61 6.12 8.96 -8.52
N GLN A 62 6.13 8.50 -9.78
CA GLN A 62 4.91 8.26 -10.56
C GLN A 62 4.03 7.16 -9.98
N PHE A 63 4.65 6.13 -9.39
CA PHE A 63 3.91 5.06 -8.73
C PHE A 63 3.24 5.57 -7.43
N HIS A 64 3.93 6.41 -6.66
CA HIS A 64 3.36 7.07 -5.48
C HIS A 64 2.21 8.01 -5.85
N GLU A 65 2.36 8.81 -6.91
CA GLU A 65 1.29 9.67 -7.41
C GLU A 65 0.07 8.84 -7.85
N MET A 66 0.29 7.78 -8.64
CA MET A 66 -0.77 6.91 -9.12
C MET A 66 -1.44 6.12 -7.96
N LEU A 67 -0.67 5.64 -6.98
CA LEU A 67 -1.20 5.01 -5.78
C LEU A 67 -2.00 6.01 -4.94
N ASN A 68 -1.49 7.23 -4.77
CA ASN A 68 -2.19 8.27 -4.03
C ASN A 68 -3.51 8.62 -4.71
N GLU A 69 -3.54 8.81 -6.04
CA GLU A 69 -4.77 9.04 -6.78
C GLU A 69 -5.74 7.85 -6.65
N TYR A 70 -5.26 6.63 -6.84
CA TYR A 70 -6.07 5.42 -6.76
C TYR A 70 -6.59 5.17 -5.34
N VAL A 71 -5.75 5.38 -4.33
CA VAL A 71 -6.10 5.23 -2.91
C VAL A 71 -7.06 6.33 -2.47
N ILE A 72 -6.84 7.58 -2.90
CA ILE A 72 -7.76 8.69 -2.66
C ILE A 72 -9.14 8.39 -3.27
N ASP A 73 -9.20 7.87 -4.48
CA ASP A 73 -10.45 7.49 -5.13
C ASP A 73 -11.13 6.32 -4.43
N VAL A 74 -10.38 5.29 -4.03
CA VAL A 74 -10.91 4.13 -3.30
C VAL A 74 -11.38 4.53 -1.89
N THR A 75 -10.68 5.41 -1.20
CA THR A 75 -11.09 5.88 0.14
C THR A 75 -12.29 6.83 0.08
N LYS A 76 -12.44 7.60 -0.99
CA LYS A 76 -13.65 8.41 -1.24
C LYS A 76 -14.88 7.56 -1.59
N ILE A 77 -14.69 6.40 -2.19
CA ILE A 77 -15.77 5.56 -2.72
C ILE A 77 -16.20 4.47 -1.73
N ARG A 78 -15.35 4.06 -0.79
CA ARG A 78 -15.65 3.00 0.17
C ARG A 78 -15.64 3.52 1.60
N LEU A 79 -16.81 3.96 2.00
CA LEU A 79 -17.16 4.05 3.41
C LEU A 79 -17.24 2.61 3.95
N VAL A 80 -16.51 2.33 5.00
CA VAL A 80 -16.67 1.11 5.79
C VAL A 80 -17.89 1.35 6.69
N GLY A 81 -19.07 0.99 6.21
CA GLY A 81 -20.33 1.44 6.79
C GLY A 81 -20.60 2.93 6.50
N THR A 82 -21.31 3.62 7.38
CA THR A 82 -21.63 5.05 7.28
C THR A 82 -20.65 5.95 8.00
N GLY A 83 -20.06 5.48 9.11
CA GLY A 83 -19.13 6.22 9.96
C GLY A 83 -17.68 5.71 9.92
N GLY A 84 -17.41 4.67 9.13
CA GLY A 84 -16.07 4.09 9.05
C GLY A 84 -15.18 4.78 8.02
N PHE A 85 -13.89 4.44 8.04
CA PHE A 85 -12.89 4.99 7.12
C PHE A 85 -11.85 3.94 6.71
N VAL A 86 -11.12 4.27 5.65
CA VAL A 86 -9.91 3.56 5.25
C VAL A 86 -8.73 4.52 5.37
N ALA A 87 -7.66 4.10 6.02
CA ALA A 87 -6.40 4.84 6.07
C ALA A 87 -5.28 4.05 5.40
N VAL A 88 -4.34 4.77 4.81
CA VAL A 88 -3.12 4.21 4.21
C VAL A 88 -1.94 4.81 4.91
N LEU A 89 -1.06 3.96 5.40
CA LEU A 89 0.15 4.33 6.11
C LEU A 89 1.38 3.90 5.31
N ASP A 90 2.44 4.68 5.39
CA ASP A 90 3.76 4.33 4.89
C ASP A 90 4.48 3.34 5.82
N GLU A 91 5.73 3.03 5.50
CA GLU A 91 6.59 2.15 6.28
C GLU A 91 6.88 2.64 7.71
N ASN A 92 6.70 3.94 7.97
CA ASN A 92 6.86 4.56 9.28
C ASN A 92 5.53 4.69 10.03
N LEU A 93 4.46 4.08 9.53
CA LEU A 93 3.09 4.18 10.04
C LEU A 93 2.56 5.61 10.03
N CYS A 94 3.04 6.45 9.11
CA CYS A 94 2.53 7.80 8.87
C CYS A 94 1.47 7.79 7.77
N MET A 95 0.41 8.57 7.94
CA MET A 95 -0.69 8.65 6.99
C MET A 95 -0.26 9.28 5.67
N VAL A 96 -0.53 8.58 4.57
CA VAL A 96 -0.16 8.98 3.20
C VAL A 96 -1.23 9.85 2.56
N ILE A 97 -2.49 9.76 3.02
CA ILE A 97 -3.64 10.42 2.38
C ILE A 97 -3.67 11.92 2.73
N ASP A 98 -4.03 12.74 1.74
CA ASP A 98 -4.21 14.18 1.89
C ASP A 98 -5.49 14.50 2.69
N ASN A 99 -5.33 14.55 3.99
CA ASN A 99 -6.31 15.01 4.96
C ASN A 99 -5.59 15.78 6.09
N ALA A 100 -6.30 16.19 7.13
CA ALA A 100 -5.75 16.91 8.27
C ALA A 100 -4.61 16.16 9.01
N TYR A 101 -4.42 14.89 8.70
CA TYR A 101 -3.43 13.99 9.32
C TYR A 101 -2.34 13.51 8.37
N ALA A 102 -2.31 13.97 7.10
CA ALA A 102 -1.26 13.58 6.15
C ALA A 102 0.14 13.81 6.74
N GLY A 103 1.01 12.81 6.63
CA GLY A 103 2.36 12.81 7.20
C GLY A 103 2.43 12.65 8.72
N LYS A 104 1.30 12.57 9.44
CA LYS A 104 1.29 12.29 10.87
C LYS A 104 1.26 10.78 11.13
N HIS A 105 1.95 10.35 12.16
CA HIS A 105 1.91 8.97 12.63
C HIS A 105 0.49 8.56 13.04
N VAL A 106 0.13 7.30 12.87
CA VAL A 106 -1.22 6.76 13.12
C VAL A 106 -1.71 6.99 14.56
N SER A 107 -0.81 7.13 15.52
CA SER A 107 -1.16 7.50 16.89
C SER A 107 -1.81 8.88 17.03
N ALA A 108 -1.64 9.76 16.05
CA ALA A 108 -2.29 11.07 16.05
C ALA A 108 -3.82 10.99 15.92
N ILE A 109 -4.35 9.88 15.41
CA ILE A 109 -5.80 9.60 15.38
C ILE A 109 -6.26 8.65 16.50
N GLY A 110 -5.41 8.39 17.50
CA GLY A 110 -5.77 7.54 18.64
C GLY A 110 -5.46 6.05 18.45
N ILE A 111 -4.97 5.62 17.29
CA ILE A 111 -4.58 4.22 17.07
C ILE A 111 -3.17 4.00 17.63
N VAL A 112 -3.07 3.20 18.70
CA VAL A 112 -1.78 2.70 19.18
C VAL A 112 -1.44 1.46 18.36
N PRO A 113 -0.33 1.49 17.57
CA PRO A 113 0.02 0.34 16.74
C PRO A 113 0.21 -0.92 17.57
N PRO A 114 -0.49 -2.03 17.26
CA PRO A 114 -0.19 -3.31 17.87
C PRO A 114 1.14 -3.87 17.35
N GLU A 115 1.71 -4.81 18.08
CA GLU A 115 3.02 -5.41 17.76
C GLU A 115 3.07 -5.95 16.33
N GLU A 116 2.00 -6.55 15.85
CA GLU A 116 1.89 -7.06 14.48
C GLU A 116 2.02 -5.95 13.44
N MET A 117 1.44 -4.77 13.71
CA MET A 117 1.54 -3.62 12.82
C MET A 117 2.97 -3.06 12.81
N GLU A 118 3.61 -2.93 13.97
CA GLU A 118 5.00 -2.49 14.08
C GLU A 118 5.99 -3.46 13.39
N GLN A 119 5.66 -4.74 13.37
CA GLN A 119 6.45 -5.78 12.71
C GLN A 119 6.11 -5.98 11.23
N GLY A 120 5.24 -5.15 10.65
CA GLY A 120 4.83 -5.25 9.24
C GLY A 120 3.99 -6.48 8.92
N ARG A 121 3.33 -7.09 9.91
CA ARG A 121 2.47 -8.26 9.74
C ARG A 121 1.02 -7.86 9.60
N THR A 122 0.28 -8.53 8.72
CA THR A 122 -1.17 -8.33 8.57
C THR A 122 -1.92 -8.74 9.85
N ALA A 123 -3.00 -8.02 10.17
CA ALA A 123 -3.87 -8.31 11.30
C ALA A 123 -4.42 -9.74 11.25
N THR A 124 -4.35 -10.43 12.37
CA THR A 124 -4.94 -11.77 12.57
C THR A 124 -6.22 -11.72 13.39
N ALA A 125 -6.54 -10.57 13.98
CA ALA A 125 -7.70 -10.33 14.82
C ALA A 125 -8.27 -8.92 14.57
N LEU A 126 -9.41 -8.64 15.19
CA LEU A 126 -9.96 -7.29 15.30
C LEU A 126 -9.24 -6.54 16.41
N TYR A 127 -8.90 -5.30 16.17
CA TYR A 127 -8.33 -4.39 17.13
C TYR A 127 -9.33 -3.26 17.45
N TYR A 128 -9.14 -2.59 18.56
CA TYR A 128 -10.00 -1.50 19.02
C TYR A 128 -9.17 -0.28 19.36
N ALA A 129 -9.69 0.90 19.07
CA ALA A 129 -9.06 2.18 19.40
C ALA A 129 -10.11 3.27 19.61
N ASP A 130 -9.80 4.22 20.48
CA ASP A 130 -10.53 5.48 20.57
C ASP A 130 -10.01 6.43 19.51
N VAL A 131 -10.69 6.47 18.36
CA VAL A 131 -10.29 7.31 17.22
C VAL A 131 -10.80 8.72 17.41
N VAL A 132 -9.91 9.70 17.24
CA VAL A 132 -10.21 11.13 17.35
C VAL A 132 -10.60 11.67 15.99
N ASP A 133 -11.81 12.26 15.90
CA ASP A 133 -12.21 13.03 14.73
C ASP A 133 -11.44 14.36 14.71
N GLY A 134 -10.64 14.58 13.67
CA GLY A 134 -9.82 15.77 13.51
C GLY A 134 -10.57 17.07 13.27
N ILE A 135 -11.90 17.02 13.14
CA ILE A 135 -12.74 18.20 12.92
C ILE A 135 -13.42 18.65 14.23
N SER A 136 -13.86 17.68 15.06
CA SER A 136 -14.68 17.95 16.25
C SER A 136 -13.97 17.66 17.56
N ASP A 137 -12.74 17.11 17.54
CA ASP A 137 -12.01 16.60 18.71
C ASP A 137 -12.82 15.57 19.55
N LEU A 138 -13.87 15.00 18.97
CA LEU A 138 -14.64 13.93 19.59
C LEU A 138 -13.95 12.60 19.32
N SER A 139 -13.82 11.80 20.36
CA SER A 139 -13.37 10.41 20.23
C SER A 139 -14.56 9.46 20.21
N ALA A 140 -14.45 8.42 19.38
CA ALA A 140 -15.38 7.29 19.38
C ALA A 140 -14.59 5.98 19.35
N GLU A 141 -15.14 4.93 19.94
CA GLU A 141 -14.55 3.61 19.89
C GLU A 141 -14.75 2.99 18.50
N TYR A 142 -13.65 2.63 17.85
CA TYR A 142 -13.62 1.97 16.56
C TYR A 142 -13.05 0.57 16.71
N MET A 143 -13.61 -0.37 15.94
CA MET A 143 -12.93 -1.61 15.61
C MET A 143 -12.21 -1.44 14.28
N TYR A 144 -11.02 -2.03 14.15
CA TYR A 144 -10.26 -1.97 12.92
C TYR A 144 -9.49 -3.25 12.62
N VAL A 145 -9.18 -3.43 11.35
CA VAL A 145 -8.23 -4.42 10.84
C VAL A 145 -7.21 -3.71 9.97
N PHE A 146 -6.05 -4.35 9.77
CA PHE A 146 -5.04 -3.81 8.87
C PHE A 146 -4.37 -4.90 8.05
N LYS A 147 -3.84 -4.51 6.89
CA LYS A 147 -3.15 -5.38 5.96
C LYS A 147 -1.98 -4.66 5.34
N PHE A 148 -0.83 -5.33 5.27
CA PHE A 148 0.32 -4.84 4.51
C PHE A 148 0.23 -5.25 3.05
N VAL A 149 0.44 -4.28 2.14
CA VAL A 149 0.43 -4.46 0.69
C VAL A 149 1.50 -3.56 0.09
N GLU A 150 2.49 -4.13 -0.58
CA GLU A 150 3.53 -3.40 -1.31
C GLU A 150 4.24 -2.29 -0.48
N GLY A 151 4.51 -2.56 0.79
CA GLY A 151 5.17 -1.61 1.70
C GLY A 151 4.24 -0.61 2.39
N TYR A 152 2.95 -0.61 2.07
CA TYR A 152 1.93 0.21 2.74
C TYR A 152 1.13 -0.61 3.74
N CYS A 153 0.71 0.02 4.83
CA CYS A 153 -0.26 -0.54 5.76
C CYS A 153 -1.65 0.07 5.49
N LEU A 154 -2.59 -0.75 5.07
CA LEU A 154 -3.99 -0.38 4.88
C LEU A 154 -4.76 -0.67 6.15
N ILE A 155 -5.43 0.33 6.73
CA ILE A 155 -6.34 0.18 7.87
C ILE A 155 -7.78 0.37 7.37
N ALA A 156 -8.67 -0.55 7.75
CA ALA A 156 -10.11 -0.37 7.61
C ALA A 156 -10.71 -0.32 9.02
N ALA A 157 -11.40 0.76 9.35
CA ALA A 157 -11.96 1.03 10.67
C ALA A 157 -13.45 1.36 10.60
N MET A 158 -14.22 0.94 11.58
CA MET A 158 -15.67 1.15 11.71
C MET A 158 -16.02 1.45 13.17
N PRO A 159 -16.95 2.39 13.44
CA PRO A 159 -17.48 2.59 14.79
C PRO A 159 -18.07 1.30 15.37
N VAL A 160 -17.78 1.02 16.63
CA VAL A 160 -18.21 -0.22 17.30
C VAL A 160 -19.73 -0.34 17.37
N ASP A 161 -20.43 0.75 17.62
CA ASP A 161 -21.89 0.80 17.68
C ASP A 161 -22.54 0.47 16.33
N GLU A 162 -21.98 0.96 15.22
CA GLU A 162 -22.43 0.62 13.87
C GLU A 162 -22.18 -0.86 13.54
N ALA A 163 -21.03 -1.39 13.88
CA ALA A 163 -20.70 -2.80 13.68
C ALA A 163 -21.63 -3.73 14.45
N MET A 164 -21.98 -3.38 15.70
CA MET A 164 -22.90 -4.14 16.51
C MET A 164 -24.31 -4.11 15.94
N PHE A 165 -24.77 -2.95 15.47
CA PHE A 165 -26.08 -2.83 14.80
C PHE A 165 -26.17 -3.72 13.55
N MET A 166 -25.15 -3.74 12.71
CA MET A 166 -25.12 -4.59 11.50
C MET A 166 -25.15 -6.09 11.86
N ARG A 167 -24.45 -6.50 12.93
CA ARG A 167 -24.48 -7.88 13.41
C ARG A 167 -25.89 -8.29 13.85
N ASP A 168 -26.53 -7.46 14.66
CA ASP A 168 -27.85 -7.77 15.24
C ASP A 168 -28.94 -7.79 14.15
N ALA A 169 -28.84 -6.90 13.15
CA ALA A 169 -29.72 -6.91 11.98
C ALA A 169 -29.58 -8.19 11.14
N SER A 170 -28.38 -8.75 11.03
CA SER A 170 -28.11 -9.99 10.28
C SER A 170 -28.60 -11.27 10.99
N MET A 171 -28.82 -11.20 12.31
CA MET A 171 -29.36 -12.34 13.08
C MET A 171 -30.89 -12.44 13.05
N LEU A 172 -31.57 -11.42 12.51
CA LEU A 172 -33.02 -11.36 12.41
C LEU A 172 -33.58 -11.79 11.04
N THR A 173 -32.69 -12.19 10.12
CA THR A 173 -33.02 -12.76 8.79
C THR A 173 -32.67 -14.24 8.73
#